data_e46ef6750d892d767be8fd6b1d7b4cd2
#
_entry.id   e46ef6750d892d767be8fd6b1d7b4cd2
#
_cell.length_a   1.000
_cell.length_b   1.000
_cell.length_c   1.000
_cell.angle_alpha   90.00
_cell.angle_beta   90.00
_cell.angle_gamma   90.00
#
_symmetry.space_group_name_H-M   'P 1'
#
loop_
_entity.id
_entity.type
_entity.pdbx_description
1 polymer ?
#
loop_
_entity_poly.entity_id
_entity_poly.type
_entity_poly.pdbx_seq_one_letter_code
_entity_poly.pdbx_strand_id
1 'polypeptide(L)'
;ASDVYKRQIMIDGNYVGPATKSKVAYLPDRTYLTMNQTIREILDFFQDFYTDFSRERAEEMLKSLGIDPAVKMRTLSKGTKEKVQLILVMSRNASLYILDEPIAGVDPAARDYILRTIINNYNPEATVLISTHLIEDVEQVLDEVIFMRYGQLVLYTSVDNIREEKGKSVDAYFREVF
;
A
#
# COMPACT_ATOMS: atom_id res chain seq x y z
N ALA A 1 25.57 19.30 -16.36
CA ALA A 1 25.29 17.88 -16.63
C ALA A 1 25.18 17.01 -15.37
N SER A 2 25.78 17.41 -14.24
CA SER A 2 25.80 16.56 -13.01
C SER A 2 24.49 16.54 -12.20
N ASP A 3 23.60 17.51 -12.35
CA ASP A 3 22.38 17.62 -11.53
C ASP A 3 21.21 16.74 -12.02
N VAL A 4 21.18 16.39 -13.30
CA VAL A 4 20.12 15.53 -13.87
C VAL A 4 20.25 14.09 -13.34
N TYR A 5 21.45 13.60 -13.09
CA TYR A 5 21.71 12.26 -12.59
C TYR A 5 21.40 12.06 -11.09
N LYS A 6 21.31 13.13 -10.32
CA LYS A 6 21.03 13.07 -8.86
C LYS A 6 19.54 12.84 -8.53
N ARG A 7 18.65 12.88 -9.52
CA ARG A 7 17.19 12.71 -9.33
C ARG A 7 16.64 11.44 -9.97
N GLN A 8 17.47 10.44 -10.16
CA GLN A 8 17.02 9.17 -10.74
C GLN A 8 16.52 8.23 -9.66
N ILE A 9 15.34 7.66 -9.90
CA ILE A 9 14.77 6.61 -9.06
C ILE A 9 15.24 5.26 -9.63
N MET A 10 15.73 4.40 -8.75
CA MET A 10 16.10 3.02 -9.06
C MET A 10 15.28 2.07 -8.20
N ILE A 11 14.86 0.95 -8.80
CA ILE A 11 14.16 -0.14 -8.13
C ILE A 11 14.92 -1.43 -8.43
N ASP A 12 15.36 -2.15 -7.41
CA ASP A 12 16.24 -3.33 -7.55
C ASP A 12 17.49 -3.04 -8.42
N GLY A 13 18.11 -1.86 -8.23
CA GLY A 13 19.28 -1.45 -9.00
C GLY A 13 19.02 -1.08 -10.46
N ASN A 14 17.77 -1.05 -10.91
CA ASN A 14 17.37 -0.71 -12.28
C ASN A 14 16.63 0.63 -12.35
N TYR A 15 16.85 1.37 -13.42
CA TYR A 15 16.08 2.60 -13.69
C TYR A 15 14.60 2.30 -13.93
N VAL A 16 13.73 3.27 -13.57
CA VAL A 16 12.30 3.15 -13.79
C VAL A 16 11.97 2.89 -15.26
N GLY A 17 11.33 1.78 -15.53
CA GLY A 17 10.96 1.32 -16.87
C GLY A 17 9.95 0.17 -16.81
N PRO A 18 9.61 -0.46 -17.94
CA PRO A 18 8.65 -1.56 -17.96
C PRO A 18 9.02 -2.71 -17.00
N ALA A 19 10.30 -3.09 -16.96
CA ALA A 19 10.78 -4.18 -16.11
C ALA A 19 10.67 -3.88 -14.61
N THR A 20 10.86 -2.63 -14.17
CA THR A 20 10.69 -2.24 -12.77
C THR A 20 9.23 -2.01 -12.43
N LYS A 21 8.41 -1.48 -13.35
CA LYS A 21 6.96 -1.30 -13.15
C LYS A 21 6.23 -2.63 -12.96
N SER A 22 6.69 -3.71 -13.59
CA SER A 22 6.11 -5.04 -13.38
C SER A 22 6.33 -5.57 -11.96
N LYS A 23 7.36 -5.08 -11.24
CA LYS A 23 7.71 -5.46 -9.87
C LYS A 23 7.08 -4.58 -8.79
N VAL A 24 6.35 -3.54 -9.17
CA VAL A 24 5.72 -2.59 -8.24
C VAL A 24 4.23 -2.82 -8.20
N ALA A 25 3.69 -2.98 -6.99
CA ALA A 25 2.26 -2.95 -6.72
C ALA A 25 1.92 -1.60 -6.08
N TYR A 26 0.99 -0.85 -6.68
CA TYR A 26 0.65 0.50 -6.25
C TYR A 26 -0.83 0.61 -5.89
N LEU A 27 -1.11 1.09 -4.69
CA LEU A 27 -2.43 1.48 -4.20
C LEU A 27 -2.49 3.01 -4.11
N PRO A 28 -3.17 3.71 -5.02
CA PRO A 28 -3.36 5.16 -4.92
C PRO A 28 -4.46 5.52 -3.91
N ASP A 29 -4.39 6.73 -3.35
CA ASP A 29 -5.44 7.31 -2.48
C ASP A 29 -6.84 7.32 -3.14
N ARG A 30 -6.89 7.47 -4.46
CA ARG A 30 -8.16 7.46 -5.20
C ARG A 30 -8.32 6.21 -6.03
N THR A 31 -9.55 5.67 -6.06
CA THR A 31 -9.84 4.51 -6.89
C THR A 31 -9.67 4.82 -8.38
N TYR A 32 -8.95 3.95 -9.08
CA TYR A 32 -8.72 3.98 -10.52
C TYR A 32 -9.54 2.90 -11.27
N LEU A 33 -10.28 2.07 -10.52
CA LEU A 33 -11.03 0.95 -11.09
C LEU A 33 -12.27 1.43 -11.85
N THR A 34 -12.58 0.75 -12.94
CA THR A 34 -13.74 1.06 -13.77
C THR A 34 -15.04 0.68 -13.07
N MET A 35 -15.91 1.68 -12.81
CA MET A 35 -17.13 1.52 -12.02
C MET A 35 -18.17 0.59 -12.66
N ASN A 36 -18.16 0.43 -13.98
CA ASN A 36 -19.16 -0.41 -14.70
C ASN A 36 -18.77 -1.88 -14.80
N GLN A 37 -17.51 -2.22 -14.51
CA GLN A 37 -17.04 -3.61 -14.49
C GLN A 37 -17.48 -4.34 -13.22
N THR A 38 -17.69 -5.64 -13.34
CA THR A 38 -17.81 -6.55 -12.20
C THR A 38 -16.41 -6.78 -11.58
N ILE A 39 -16.37 -7.19 -10.33
CA ILE A 39 -15.10 -7.55 -9.68
C ILE A 39 -14.43 -8.69 -10.46
N ARG A 40 -15.21 -9.66 -10.96
CA ARG A 40 -14.70 -10.78 -11.78
C ARG A 40 -13.97 -10.29 -13.03
N GLU A 41 -14.56 -9.37 -13.79
CA GLU A 41 -13.93 -8.78 -14.97
C GLU A 41 -12.63 -8.04 -14.63
N ILE A 42 -12.56 -7.43 -13.44
CA ILE A 42 -11.34 -6.77 -12.96
C ILE A 42 -10.28 -7.82 -12.57
N LEU A 43 -10.67 -8.93 -11.92
CA LEU A 43 -9.76 -10.04 -11.63
C LEU A 43 -9.18 -10.64 -12.92
N ASP A 44 -10.03 -10.84 -13.94
CA ASP A 44 -9.61 -11.35 -15.26
C ASP A 44 -8.58 -10.40 -15.88
N PHE A 45 -8.87 -9.09 -15.86
CA PHE A 45 -7.93 -8.08 -16.35
C PHE A 45 -6.58 -8.10 -15.59
N PHE A 46 -6.60 -8.19 -14.26
CA PHE A 46 -5.37 -8.25 -13.47
C PHE A 46 -4.56 -9.51 -13.76
N GLN A 47 -5.21 -10.65 -13.94
CA GLN A 47 -4.58 -11.91 -14.26
C GLN A 47 -3.93 -11.89 -15.65
N ASP A 48 -4.57 -11.26 -16.63
CA ASP A 48 -4.05 -11.13 -18.00
C ASP A 48 -2.88 -10.13 -18.05
N PHE A 49 -2.94 -9.08 -17.23
CA PHE A 49 -1.96 -7.99 -17.30
C PHE A 49 -0.72 -8.20 -16.42
N TYR A 50 -0.89 -8.80 -15.24
CA TYR A 50 0.17 -9.01 -14.26
C TYR A 50 0.50 -10.50 -14.10
N THR A 51 1.68 -10.91 -14.53
CA THR A 51 2.15 -12.31 -14.43
C THR A 51 2.36 -12.78 -13.00
N ASP A 52 2.51 -11.84 -12.05
CA ASP A 52 2.70 -12.08 -10.62
C ASP A 52 1.39 -11.98 -9.80
N PHE A 53 0.24 -11.84 -10.47
CA PHE A 53 -1.06 -11.76 -9.80
C PHE A 53 -1.58 -13.15 -9.42
N SER A 54 -1.92 -13.35 -8.16
CA SER A 54 -2.56 -14.56 -7.66
C SER A 54 -4.07 -14.37 -7.56
N ARG A 55 -4.78 -14.88 -8.57
CA ARG A 55 -6.24 -14.89 -8.58
C ARG A 55 -6.82 -15.65 -7.39
N GLU A 56 -6.25 -16.80 -7.05
CA GLU A 56 -6.67 -17.61 -5.91
C GLU A 56 -6.67 -16.81 -4.61
N ARG A 57 -5.56 -16.11 -4.32
CA ARG A 57 -5.44 -15.25 -3.14
C ARG A 57 -6.48 -14.13 -3.14
N ALA A 58 -6.74 -13.50 -4.29
CA ALA A 58 -7.77 -12.46 -4.40
C ALA A 58 -9.16 -13.00 -4.11
N GLU A 59 -9.52 -14.15 -4.67
CA GLU A 59 -10.82 -14.79 -4.47
C GLU A 59 -11.02 -15.24 -3.01
N GLU A 60 -9.98 -15.77 -2.36
CA GLU A 60 -10.01 -16.11 -0.92
C GLU A 60 -10.28 -14.88 -0.04
N MET A 61 -9.59 -13.77 -0.31
CA MET A 61 -9.81 -12.52 0.43
C MET A 61 -11.20 -11.93 0.19
N LEU A 62 -11.71 -11.96 -1.05
CA LEU A 62 -13.08 -11.54 -1.36
C LEU A 62 -14.10 -12.40 -0.62
N LYS A 63 -13.91 -13.73 -0.62
CA LYS A 63 -14.76 -14.69 0.08
C LYS A 63 -14.77 -14.46 1.58
N SER A 64 -13.63 -14.17 2.21
CA SER A 64 -13.53 -13.88 3.64
C SER A 64 -14.32 -12.64 4.06
N LEU A 65 -14.50 -11.70 3.14
CA LEU A 65 -15.31 -10.49 3.33
C LEU A 65 -16.77 -10.63 2.90
N GLY A 66 -17.18 -11.79 2.37
CA GLY A 66 -18.51 -11.98 1.81
C GLY A 66 -18.79 -11.10 0.58
N ILE A 67 -17.78 -10.73 -0.19
CA ILE A 67 -17.90 -9.90 -1.39
C ILE A 67 -18.09 -10.83 -2.60
N ASP A 68 -19.26 -10.74 -3.26
CA ASP A 68 -19.53 -11.50 -4.48
C ASP A 68 -18.79 -10.90 -5.68
N PRO A 69 -17.92 -11.66 -6.38
CA PRO A 69 -17.24 -11.19 -7.58
C PRO A 69 -18.16 -10.83 -8.76
N ALA A 70 -19.41 -11.26 -8.76
CA ALA A 70 -20.36 -10.96 -9.82
C ALA A 70 -20.94 -9.54 -9.74
N VAL A 71 -20.76 -8.83 -8.63
CA VAL A 71 -21.30 -7.47 -8.46
C VAL A 71 -20.44 -6.43 -9.19
N LYS A 72 -21.10 -5.36 -9.65
CA LYS A 72 -20.38 -4.24 -10.28
C LYS A 72 -19.79 -3.30 -9.24
N MET A 73 -18.62 -2.76 -9.52
CA MET A 73 -17.93 -1.81 -8.63
C MET A 73 -18.83 -0.64 -8.21
N ARG A 74 -19.66 -0.11 -9.12
CA ARG A 74 -20.54 1.03 -8.81
C ARG A 74 -21.58 0.75 -7.71
N THR A 75 -21.94 -0.53 -7.49
CA THR A 75 -22.95 -0.92 -6.49
C THR A 75 -22.38 -1.07 -5.08
N LEU A 76 -21.05 -1.07 -4.95
CA LEU A 76 -20.36 -1.21 -3.68
C LEU A 76 -20.31 0.11 -2.91
N SER A 77 -20.30 0.02 -1.57
CA SER A 77 -19.99 1.17 -0.72
C SER A 77 -18.57 1.67 -0.96
N LYS A 78 -18.26 2.89 -0.54
CA LYS A 78 -16.90 3.45 -0.65
C LYS A 78 -15.88 2.51 0.03
N GLY A 79 -16.10 2.15 1.28
CA GLY A 79 -15.18 1.27 2.02
C GLY A 79 -15.03 -0.14 1.42
N THR A 80 -16.10 -0.68 0.79
CA THR A 80 -15.99 -1.97 0.08
C THR A 80 -15.15 -1.84 -1.19
N LYS A 81 -15.25 -0.73 -1.93
CA LYS A 81 -14.40 -0.44 -3.09
C LYS A 81 -12.92 -0.36 -2.70
N GLU A 82 -12.61 0.31 -1.59
CA GLU A 82 -11.26 0.42 -1.04
C GLU A 82 -10.70 -0.96 -0.67
N LYS A 83 -11.51 -1.82 -0.03
CA LYS A 83 -11.12 -3.20 0.29
C LYS A 83 -10.85 -4.03 -0.98
N VAL A 84 -11.69 -3.93 -2.01
CA VAL A 84 -11.47 -4.63 -3.29
C VAL A 84 -10.17 -4.16 -3.94
N GLN A 85 -9.91 -2.85 -3.94
CA GLN A 85 -8.69 -2.29 -4.52
C GLN A 85 -7.44 -2.76 -3.77
N LEU A 86 -7.49 -2.79 -2.43
CA LEU A 86 -6.41 -3.34 -1.61
C LEU A 86 -6.17 -4.83 -1.93
N ILE A 87 -7.23 -5.64 -2.01
CA ILE A 87 -7.14 -7.06 -2.35
C ILE A 87 -6.41 -7.26 -3.67
N LEU A 88 -6.75 -6.49 -4.70
CA LEU A 88 -6.09 -6.59 -6.01
C LEU A 88 -4.59 -6.29 -5.92
N VAL A 89 -4.20 -5.26 -5.16
CA VAL A 89 -2.80 -4.88 -4.96
C VAL A 89 -2.05 -5.93 -4.15
N MET A 90 -2.62 -6.41 -3.03
CA MET A 90 -1.99 -7.39 -2.15
C MET A 90 -1.99 -8.82 -2.72
N SER A 91 -2.76 -9.07 -3.76
CA SER A 91 -2.74 -10.35 -4.49
C SER A 91 -1.63 -10.44 -5.54
N ARG A 92 -0.85 -9.40 -5.72
CA ARG A 92 0.38 -9.43 -6.52
C ARG A 92 1.55 -9.95 -5.67
N ASN A 93 2.53 -10.56 -6.32
CA ASN A 93 3.81 -10.95 -5.71
C ASN A 93 4.91 -9.96 -6.11
N ALA A 94 4.73 -8.70 -5.68
CA ALA A 94 5.61 -7.60 -6.03
C ALA A 94 6.88 -7.58 -5.17
N SER A 95 7.95 -6.92 -5.66
CA SER A 95 9.15 -6.61 -4.87
C SER A 95 9.00 -5.31 -4.08
N LEU A 96 8.10 -4.42 -4.52
CA LEU A 96 7.81 -3.15 -3.86
C LEU A 96 6.30 -2.88 -3.88
N TYR A 97 5.71 -2.71 -2.70
CA TYR A 97 4.35 -2.21 -2.55
C TYR A 97 4.41 -0.74 -2.14
N ILE A 98 3.71 0.12 -2.87
CA ILE A 98 3.54 1.53 -2.55
C ILE A 98 2.06 1.75 -2.23
N LEU A 99 1.75 2.08 -0.99
CA LEU A 99 0.40 2.22 -0.48
C LEU A 99 0.19 3.68 -0.05
N ASP A 100 -0.61 4.41 -0.83
CA ASP A 100 -0.86 5.84 -0.61
C ASP A 100 -2.15 6.01 0.19
N GLU A 101 -2.01 6.46 1.45
CA GLU A 101 -3.10 6.65 2.40
C GLU A 101 -4.07 5.43 2.52
N PRO A 102 -3.56 4.19 2.72
CA PRO A 102 -4.39 2.98 2.62
C PRO A 102 -5.51 2.88 3.64
N ILE A 103 -5.46 3.65 4.71
CA ILE A 103 -6.46 3.65 5.80
C ILE A 103 -7.19 5.00 5.97
N ALA A 104 -6.91 5.98 5.10
CA ALA A 104 -7.55 7.29 5.16
C ALA A 104 -9.05 7.21 4.81
N GLY A 105 -9.87 7.85 5.62
CA GLY A 105 -11.32 7.88 5.39
C GLY A 105 -12.05 6.55 5.62
N VAL A 106 -11.38 5.56 6.20
CA VAL A 106 -11.93 4.25 6.56
C VAL A 106 -12.34 4.26 8.03
N ASP A 107 -13.44 3.58 8.36
CA ASP A 107 -13.86 3.42 9.76
C ASP A 107 -12.82 2.61 10.57
N PRO A 108 -12.71 2.86 11.90
CA PRO A 108 -11.68 2.22 12.72
C PRO A 108 -11.66 0.68 12.66
N ALA A 109 -12.83 0.03 12.60
CA ALA A 109 -12.89 -1.44 12.54
C ALA A 109 -12.35 -1.97 11.21
N ALA A 110 -12.55 -1.22 10.11
CA ALA A 110 -12.03 -1.59 8.81
C ALA A 110 -10.52 -1.30 8.67
N ARG A 111 -9.95 -0.37 9.44
CA ARG A 111 -8.50 -0.12 9.46
C ARG A 111 -7.71 -1.34 9.90
N ASP A 112 -8.12 -1.99 10.99
CA ASP A 112 -7.50 -3.22 11.47
C ASP A 112 -7.49 -4.32 10.40
N TYR A 113 -8.60 -4.46 9.65
CA TYR A 113 -8.67 -5.41 8.54
C TYR A 113 -7.64 -5.07 7.46
N ILE A 114 -7.55 -3.80 7.06
CA ILE A 114 -6.62 -3.33 6.02
C ILE A 114 -5.17 -3.61 6.46
N LEU A 115 -4.79 -3.23 7.66
CA LEU A 115 -3.43 -3.46 8.18
C LEU A 115 -3.09 -4.94 8.26
N ARG A 116 -3.99 -5.78 8.77
CA ARG A 116 -3.79 -7.24 8.78
C ARG A 116 -3.68 -7.82 7.37
N THR A 117 -4.46 -7.29 6.43
CA THR A 117 -4.39 -7.73 5.02
C THR A 117 -3.02 -7.39 4.42
N ILE A 118 -2.49 -6.20 4.70
CA ILE A 118 -1.15 -5.80 4.26
C ILE A 118 -0.11 -6.75 4.85
N ILE A 119 -0.07 -6.89 6.20
CA ILE A 119 0.95 -7.67 6.91
C ILE A 119 0.95 -9.15 6.51
N ASN A 120 -0.24 -9.74 6.32
CA ASN A 120 -0.34 -11.18 6.07
C ASN A 120 -0.20 -11.56 4.60
N ASN A 121 -0.19 -10.61 3.67
CA ASN A 121 -0.26 -10.90 2.23
C ASN A 121 0.85 -10.30 1.39
N TYR A 122 1.76 -9.49 1.96
CA TYR A 122 2.92 -9.04 1.18
C TYR A 122 3.98 -10.17 1.07
N ASN A 123 4.82 -10.08 0.04
CA ASN A 123 5.98 -10.95 -0.10
C ASN A 123 6.99 -10.60 1.00
N PRO A 124 7.45 -11.54 1.86
CA PRO A 124 8.42 -11.26 2.93
C PRO A 124 9.74 -10.66 2.46
N GLU A 125 10.12 -10.90 1.19
CA GLU A 125 11.33 -10.31 0.59
C GLU A 125 11.07 -8.93 -0.02
N ALA A 126 9.84 -8.44 0.02
CA ALA A 126 9.47 -7.15 -0.55
C ALA A 126 9.57 -6.01 0.46
N THR A 127 9.71 -4.80 -0.08
CA THR A 127 9.54 -3.57 0.70
C THR A 127 8.09 -3.09 0.61
N VAL A 128 7.52 -2.70 1.74
CA VAL A 128 6.20 -2.03 1.80
C VAL A 128 6.42 -0.58 2.22
N LEU A 129 6.09 0.36 1.33
CA LEU A 129 6.15 1.79 1.58
C LEU A 129 4.74 2.33 1.77
N ILE A 130 4.43 2.86 2.94
CA ILE A 130 3.12 3.42 3.29
C ILE A 130 3.26 4.93 3.48
N SER A 131 2.51 5.74 2.72
CA SER A 131 2.30 7.15 3.04
C SER A 131 1.03 7.29 3.87
N THR A 132 1.09 7.98 5.01
CA THR A 132 -0.07 8.24 5.85
C THR A 132 0.16 9.38 6.82
N HIS A 133 -0.93 10.03 7.21
CA HIS A 133 -0.97 10.97 8.34
C HIS A 133 -1.55 10.33 9.62
N LEU A 134 -2.02 9.08 9.55
CA LEU A 134 -2.59 8.32 10.67
C LEU A 134 -1.50 7.44 11.32
N ILE A 135 -0.50 8.09 11.89
CA ILE A 135 0.73 7.43 12.39
C ILE A 135 0.40 6.45 13.50
N GLU A 136 -0.47 6.84 14.45
CA GLU A 136 -0.85 6.02 15.60
C GLU A 136 -1.42 4.65 15.18
N ASP A 137 -2.19 4.62 14.09
CA ASP A 137 -2.81 3.38 13.59
C ASP A 137 -1.79 2.41 12.98
N VAL A 138 -0.71 2.93 12.34
CA VAL A 138 0.27 2.11 11.60
C VAL A 138 1.56 1.84 12.37
N GLU A 139 1.87 2.61 13.42
CA GLU A 139 3.14 2.56 14.15
C GLU A 139 3.54 1.15 14.60
N GLN A 140 2.56 0.30 14.91
CA GLN A 140 2.78 -1.05 15.43
C GLN A 140 3.37 -2.01 14.39
N VAL A 141 3.29 -1.66 13.10
CA VAL A 141 3.66 -2.52 11.97
C VAL A 141 4.81 -1.94 11.15
N LEU A 142 5.38 -0.82 11.58
CA LEU A 142 6.48 -0.16 10.89
C LEU A 142 7.83 -0.59 11.46
N ASP A 143 8.79 -0.87 10.57
CA ASP A 143 10.20 -1.05 10.91
C ASP A 143 10.93 0.30 10.90
N GLU A 144 10.66 1.11 9.89
CA GLU A 144 11.36 2.38 9.63
C GLU A 144 10.37 3.49 9.31
N VAL A 145 10.77 4.73 9.55
CA VAL A 145 9.98 5.93 9.28
C VAL A 145 10.78 6.99 8.53
N ILE A 146 10.08 7.69 7.65
CA ILE A 146 10.59 8.83 6.88
C ILE A 146 9.70 10.02 7.18
N PHE A 147 10.24 11.06 7.83
CA PHE A 147 9.52 12.31 8.03
C PHE A 147 9.87 13.29 6.91
N MET A 148 8.86 13.82 6.26
CA MET A 148 9.02 14.77 5.16
C MET A 148 8.28 16.07 5.43
N ARG A 149 8.89 17.21 5.09
CA ARG A 149 8.28 18.54 5.17
C ARG A 149 8.63 19.35 3.94
N TYR A 150 7.62 19.89 3.26
CA TYR A 150 7.80 20.67 2.02
C TYR A 150 8.69 20.00 0.97
N GLY A 151 8.55 18.68 0.80
CA GLY A 151 9.35 17.89 -0.14
C GLY A 151 10.80 17.64 0.28
N GLN A 152 11.16 17.96 1.52
CA GLN A 152 12.48 17.71 2.09
C GLN A 152 12.44 16.58 3.11
N LEU A 153 13.47 15.75 3.11
CA LEU A 153 13.69 14.74 4.12
C LEU A 153 14.10 15.44 5.43
N VAL A 154 13.28 15.24 6.48
CA VAL A 154 13.56 15.76 7.82
C VAL A 154 14.23 14.70 8.69
N LEU A 155 13.73 13.46 8.62
CA LEU A 155 14.22 12.33 9.38
C LEU A 155 14.08 11.05 8.59
N TYR A 156 15.03 10.14 8.73
CA TYR A 156 14.95 8.74 8.35
C TYR A 156 15.61 7.89 9.45
N THR A 157 14.84 7.02 10.08
CA THR A 157 15.32 6.18 11.19
C THR A 157 14.39 4.99 11.42
N SER A 158 14.86 4.01 12.21
CA SER A 158 13.99 2.91 12.67
C SER A 158 13.04 3.37 13.76
N VAL A 159 11.89 2.68 13.89
CA VAL A 159 10.94 2.90 14.97
C VAL A 159 11.58 2.61 16.33
N ASP A 160 12.40 1.57 16.40
CA ASP A 160 13.10 1.19 17.63
C ASP A 160 14.08 2.28 18.10
N ASN A 161 14.82 2.92 17.18
CA ASN A 161 15.69 4.05 17.55
C ASN A 161 14.90 5.22 18.16
N ILE A 162 13.69 5.51 17.64
CA ILE A 162 12.85 6.55 18.26
C ILE A 162 12.45 6.17 19.68
N ARG A 163 12.07 4.91 19.89
CA ARG A 163 11.67 4.40 21.20
C ARG A 163 12.82 4.42 22.20
N GLU A 164 14.01 3.94 21.77
CA GLU A 164 15.19 3.84 22.63
C GLU A 164 15.82 5.19 22.95
N GLU A 165 16.04 6.03 21.90
CA GLU A 165 16.75 7.29 22.08
C GLU A 165 15.87 8.43 22.61
N LYS A 166 14.59 8.46 22.22
CA LYS A 166 13.67 9.54 22.56
C LYS A 166 12.67 9.16 23.67
N GLY A 167 12.51 7.86 23.96
CA GLY A 167 11.51 7.38 24.92
C GLY A 167 10.07 7.72 24.51
N LYS A 168 9.79 7.81 23.21
CA LYS A 168 8.51 8.28 22.66
C LYS A 168 7.98 7.31 21.59
N SER A 169 6.66 7.38 21.36
CA SER A 169 6.06 6.79 20.17
C SER A 169 6.43 7.59 18.92
N VAL A 170 6.28 7.00 17.75
CA VAL A 170 6.51 7.69 16.48
C VAL A 170 5.56 8.88 16.32
N ASP A 171 4.27 8.71 16.68
CA ASP A 171 3.28 9.79 16.64
C ASP A 171 3.67 10.94 17.58
N ALA A 172 4.06 10.65 18.82
CA ALA A 172 4.47 11.67 19.78
C ALA A 172 5.74 12.42 19.31
N TYR A 173 6.69 11.71 18.71
CA TYR A 173 7.90 12.34 18.17
C TYR A 173 7.62 13.15 16.91
N PHE A 174 6.74 12.68 16.04
CA PHE A 174 6.29 13.43 14.86
C PHE A 174 5.68 14.78 15.26
N ARG A 175 4.77 14.80 16.24
CA ARG A 175 4.14 16.04 16.75
C ARG A 175 5.12 17.03 17.40
N GLU A 176 6.27 16.57 17.84
CA GLU A 176 7.32 17.43 18.37
C GLU A 176 8.17 18.07 17.27
N VAL A 177 8.39 17.34 16.17
CA VAL A 177 9.19 17.78 15.02
C VAL A 177 8.43 18.76 14.12
N PHE A 178 7.07 18.68 14.08
CA PHE A 178 6.20 19.47 13.19
C PHE A 178 5.22 20.38 13.93
#